data_0b2b76323bea2edddbbbe96f933891b6
#
_entry.id   0b2b76323bea2edddbbbe96f933891b6
#
_cell.length_a   1.000
_cell.length_b   1.000
_cell.length_c   1.000
_cell.angle_alpha   90.00
_cell.angle_beta   90.00
_cell.angle_gamma   90.00
#
_symmetry.space_group_name_H-M   'P 1'
#
loop_
_entity.id
_entity.type
_entity.pdbx_description
1 polymer ?
#
loop_
_entity_poly.entity_id
_entity_poly.type
_entity_poly.pdbx_seq_one_letter_code
_entity_poly.pdbx_strand_id
1 'polypeptide(L)'
;MTDAARAAAQEADLVGDGDIPRGQPVLDRLVALLDLERIEDNIYRGVSPANYPMRVFGGQVAGQALVAAGRTVPPERGVHSLHAYFIRPGDPSIPIVYEVDQIRDGRSFTTRRVVAIQRGKAIFALSASF
;
A
#
# COMPACT_ATOMS: atom_id res chain seq x y z
N MET A 1 -8.10 -7.34 -0.89
CA MET A 1 -7.09 -7.99 -1.74
C MET A 1 -7.73 -9.14 -2.50
N THR A 2 -7.50 -9.25 -3.79
CA THR A 2 -8.02 -10.33 -4.62
C THR A 2 -7.28 -11.65 -4.34
N ASP A 3 -7.91 -12.81 -4.66
CA ASP A 3 -7.24 -14.11 -4.54
C ASP A 3 -5.98 -14.20 -5.42
N ALA A 4 -6.01 -13.55 -6.59
CA ALA A 4 -4.85 -13.43 -7.48
C ALA A 4 -3.69 -12.66 -6.83
N ALA A 5 -3.98 -11.57 -6.12
CA ALA A 5 -2.98 -10.80 -5.39
C ALA A 5 -2.36 -11.60 -4.25
N ARG A 6 -3.17 -12.41 -3.57
CA ARG A 6 -2.71 -13.30 -2.50
C ARG A 6 -1.83 -14.43 -3.04
N ALA A 7 -2.23 -15.03 -4.15
CA ALA A 7 -1.46 -16.08 -4.82
C ALA A 7 -0.12 -15.55 -5.33
N ALA A 8 -0.10 -14.38 -5.98
CA ALA A 8 1.13 -13.75 -6.46
C ALA A 8 2.08 -13.36 -5.31
N ALA A 9 1.54 -12.94 -4.17
CA ALA A 9 2.36 -12.66 -2.98
C ALA A 9 2.97 -13.95 -2.38
N GLN A 10 2.26 -15.06 -2.46
CA GLN A 10 2.76 -16.37 -2.00
C GLN A 10 3.80 -16.98 -2.94
N GLU A 11 3.64 -16.82 -4.25
CA GLU A 11 4.65 -17.28 -5.23
C GLU A 11 5.99 -16.56 -5.09
N ALA A 12 6.02 -15.37 -4.52
CA ALA A 12 7.25 -14.65 -4.24
C ALA A 12 8.17 -15.38 -3.24
N ASP A 13 7.62 -16.31 -2.45
CA ASP A 13 8.36 -17.09 -1.46
C ASP A 13 9.24 -18.20 -2.05
N LEU A 14 9.09 -18.52 -3.33
CA LEU A 14 9.76 -19.68 -3.92
C LEU A 14 11.08 -19.35 -4.62
N VAL A 15 11.54 -18.11 -4.56
CA VAL A 15 12.78 -17.69 -5.21
C VAL A 15 13.93 -17.71 -4.21
N GLY A 16 14.80 -18.69 -4.34
CA GLY A 16 16.06 -18.73 -3.57
C GLY A 16 16.99 -17.56 -3.91
N ASP A 17 17.95 -17.30 -3.03
CA ASP A 17 18.86 -16.15 -2.99
C ASP A 17 19.79 -15.98 -4.23
N GLY A 18 19.54 -16.70 -5.31
CA GLY A 18 20.37 -16.68 -6.53
C GLY A 18 19.73 -16.07 -7.77
N ASP A 19 18.43 -15.86 -7.80
CA ASP A 19 17.75 -15.39 -9.01
C ASP A 19 16.79 -14.24 -8.71
N ILE A 20 17.24 -13.02 -8.99
CA ILE A 20 16.36 -11.85 -8.90
C ILE A 20 15.39 -11.92 -10.08
N PRO A 21 14.08 -12.12 -9.84
CA PRO A 21 13.12 -12.17 -10.91
C PRO A 21 13.15 -10.87 -11.73
N ARG A 22 13.02 -10.98 -13.05
CA ARG A 22 13.04 -9.83 -13.96
C ARG A 22 11.87 -9.91 -14.93
N GLY A 23 11.49 -8.76 -15.47
CA GLY A 23 10.48 -8.66 -16.51
C GLY A 23 9.04 -8.69 -16.00
N GLN A 24 8.11 -9.17 -16.84
CA GLN A 24 6.67 -9.11 -16.58
C GLN A 24 6.24 -9.77 -15.27
N PRO A 25 6.77 -10.95 -14.86
CA PRO A 25 6.36 -11.57 -13.59
C PRO A 25 6.62 -10.69 -12.36
N VAL A 26 7.67 -9.90 -12.37
CA VAL A 26 7.99 -8.95 -11.26
C VAL A 26 7.00 -7.82 -11.22
N LEU A 27 6.64 -7.28 -12.38
CA LEU A 27 5.62 -6.23 -12.48
C LEU A 27 4.26 -6.74 -12.04
N ASP A 28 3.89 -7.95 -12.42
CA ASP A 28 2.61 -8.55 -12.00
C ASP A 28 2.54 -8.72 -10.47
N ARG A 29 3.63 -9.10 -9.84
CA ARG A 29 3.73 -9.18 -8.37
C ARG A 29 3.59 -7.81 -7.71
N LEU A 30 4.24 -6.79 -8.25
CA LEU A 30 4.11 -5.42 -7.75
C LEU A 30 2.67 -4.92 -7.88
N VAL A 31 2.03 -5.11 -9.02
CA VAL A 31 0.64 -4.72 -9.24
C VAL A 31 -0.28 -5.47 -8.26
N ALA A 32 -0.04 -6.75 -8.02
CA ALA A 32 -0.80 -7.55 -7.07
C ALA A 32 -0.64 -7.03 -5.62
N LEU A 33 0.57 -6.63 -5.22
CA LEU A 33 0.82 -6.02 -3.91
C LEU A 33 0.08 -4.69 -3.71
N LEU A 34 -0.09 -3.93 -4.79
CA LEU A 34 -0.79 -2.65 -4.77
C LEU A 34 -2.30 -2.79 -4.88
N ASP A 35 -2.81 -3.98 -5.23
CA ASP A 35 -4.24 -4.26 -5.29
C ASP A 35 -4.78 -4.59 -3.89
N LEU A 36 -5.05 -3.55 -3.11
CA LEU A 36 -5.49 -3.65 -1.73
C LEU A 36 -6.89 -4.25 -1.61
N GLU A 37 -7.12 -4.99 -0.54
CA GLU A 37 -8.46 -5.42 -0.14
C GLU A 37 -9.22 -4.24 0.46
N ARG A 38 -10.41 -3.95 -0.06
CA ARG A 38 -11.31 -2.99 0.57
C ARG A 38 -12.05 -3.68 1.72
N ILE A 39 -11.89 -3.17 2.92
CA ILE A 39 -12.57 -3.68 4.12
C ILE A 39 -13.90 -2.96 4.31
N GLU A 40 -13.87 -1.64 4.25
CA GLU A 40 -15.00 -0.73 4.41
C GLU A 40 -14.71 0.55 3.62
N ASP A 41 -15.66 1.47 3.57
CA ASP A 41 -15.40 2.79 3.03
C ASP A 41 -14.21 3.42 3.76
N ASN A 42 -13.23 3.90 2.98
CA ASN A 42 -12.01 4.53 3.49
C ASN A 42 -11.08 3.59 4.31
N ILE A 43 -11.31 2.28 4.31
CA ILE A 43 -10.48 1.31 5.02
C ILE A 43 -10.06 0.20 4.07
N TYR A 44 -8.74 0.04 3.96
CA TYR A 44 -8.11 -0.95 3.08
C TYR A 44 -7.10 -1.79 3.86
N ARG A 45 -6.82 -2.97 3.36
CA ARG A 45 -5.82 -3.87 3.92
C ARG A 45 -4.84 -4.30 2.85
N GLY A 46 -3.56 -4.16 3.15
CA GLY A 46 -2.46 -4.66 2.35
C GLY A 46 -1.71 -5.78 3.06
N VAL A 47 -1.00 -6.57 2.29
CA VAL A 47 -0.09 -7.60 2.80
C VAL A 47 1.31 -7.39 2.28
N SER A 48 2.28 -7.95 2.98
CA SER A 48 3.68 -7.98 2.55
C SER A 48 4.03 -9.37 2.02
N PRO A 49 5.02 -9.49 1.11
CA PRO A 49 5.60 -10.78 0.77
C PRO A 49 6.19 -11.44 2.02
N ALA A 50 5.98 -12.76 2.17
CA ALA A 50 6.39 -13.49 3.37
C ALA A 50 7.91 -13.58 3.56
N ASN A 51 8.70 -13.32 2.52
CA ASN A 51 10.16 -13.40 2.55
C ASN A 51 10.90 -12.12 2.96
N TYR A 52 10.19 -11.09 3.41
CA TYR A 52 10.84 -9.92 4.00
C TYR A 52 11.38 -10.28 5.39
N PRO A 53 12.70 -10.19 5.62
CA PRO A 53 13.29 -10.82 6.79
C PRO A 53 13.07 -10.09 8.11
N MET A 54 12.90 -8.77 8.11
CA MET A 54 12.87 -8.01 9.37
C MET A 54 11.76 -6.95 9.46
N ARG A 55 11.50 -6.22 8.40
CA ARG A 55 10.53 -5.12 8.37
C ARG A 55 10.04 -4.86 6.97
N VAL A 56 8.86 -4.27 6.87
CA VAL A 56 8.27 -3.91 5.58
C VAL A 56 9.12 -2.84 4.89
N PHE A 57 9.33 -3.01 3.59
CA PHE A 57 10.01 -2.02 2.77
C PHE A 57 9.19 -0.72 2.70
N GLY A 58 9.84 0.41 2.96
CA GLY A 58 9.16 1.71 3.03
C GLY A 58 8.42 2.12 1.75
N GLY A 59 9.00 1.82 0.59
CA GLY A 59 8.36 2.08 -0.70
C GLY A 59 7.06 1.30 -0.90
N GLN A 60 6.95 0.09 -0.37
CA GLN A 60 5.71 -0.69 -0.39
C GLN A 60 4.60 -0.02 0.42
N VAL A 61 4.91 0.40 1.64
CA VAL A 61 3.93 1.07 2.52
C VAL A 61 3.48 2.38 1.88
N ALA A 62 4.42 3.18 1.37
CA ALA A 62 4.11 4.44 0.69
C ALA A 62 3.24 4.21 -0.56
N GLY A 63 3.57 3.22 -1.38
CA GLY A 63 2.80 2.87 -2.57
C GLY A 63 1.40 2.37 -2.24
N GLN A 64 1.26 1.48 -1.27
CA GLN A 64 -0.04 0.99 -0.81
C GLN A 64 -0.90 2.12 -0.22
N ALA A 65 -0.32 2.99 0.60
CA ALA A 65 -1.02 4.14 1.16
C ALA A 65 -1.53 5.10 0.06
N LEU A 66 -0.70 5.36 -0.95
CA LEU A 66 -1.11 6.20 -2.08
C LEU A 66 -2.23 5.56 -2.90
N VAL A 67 -2.18 4.26 -3.12
CA VAL A 67 -3.27 3.52 -3.78
C VAL A 67 -4.56 3.61 -2.96
N ALA A 68 -4.50 3.44 -1.66
CA ALA A 68 -5.66 3.59 -0.77
C ALA A 68 -6.28 4.99 -0.90
N ALA A 69 -5.46 6.04 -0.86
CA ALA A 69 -5.92 7.42 -1.07
C ALA A 69 -6.57 7.59 -2.45
N GLY A 70 -5.90 7.14 -3.51
CA GLY A 70 -6.35 7.29 -4.89
C GLY A 70 -7.67 6.58 -5.18
N ARG A 71 -7.97 5.49 -4.51
CA ARG A 71 -9.24 4.77 -4.63
C ARG A 71 -10.44 5.51 -4.05
N THR A 72 -10.20 6.56 -3.28
CA THR A 72 -11.26 7.44 -2.75
C THR A 72 -11.41 8.74 -3.55
N VAL A 73 -10.63 8.91 -4.60
CA VAL A 73 -10.58 10.11 -5.44
C VAL A 73 -11.14 9.79 -6.83
N PRO A 74 -11.89 10.72 -7.47
CA PRO A 74 -12.32 10.54 -8.85
C PRO A 74 -11.15 10.23 -9.78
N PRO A 75 -11.29 9.28 -10.73
CA PRO A 75 -10.17 8.80 -11.55
C PRO A 75 -9.55 9.85 -12.46
N GLU A 76 -10.26 10.93 -12.77
CA GLU A 76 -9.76 12.06 -13.57
C GLU A 76 -8.77 12.97 -12.81
N ARG A 77 -8.69 12.84 -11.49
CA ARG A 77 -7.75 13.60 -10.67
C ARG A 77 -6.51 12.78 -10.36
N GLY A 78 -5.40 13.16 -10.97
CA GLY A 78 -4.10 12.55 -10.71
C GLY A 78 -3.42 13.16 -9.48
N VAL A 79 -2.65 12.34 -8.77
CA VAL A 79 -1.82 12.84 -7.65
C VAL A 79 -0.75 13.79 -8.19
N HIS A 80 -0.55 14.93 -7.53
CA HIS A 80 0.50 15.87 -7.90
C HIS A 80 1.48 16.17 -6.76
N SER A 81 1.15 15.83 -5.52
CA SER A 81 2.09 15.98 -4.40
C SER A 81 1.75 15.03 -3.27
N LEU A 82 2.76 14.60 -2.56
CA LEU A 82 2.61 13.86 -1.31
C LEU A 82 3.73 14.20 -0.33
N HIS A 83 3.42 14.05 0.95
CA HIS A 83 4.35 14.15 2.06
C HIS A 83 4.07 13.02 3.03
N ALA A 84 5.10 12.36 3.51
CA ALA A 84 4.94 11.18 4.35
C ALA A 84 5.96 11.12 5.48
N TYR A 85 5.56 10.44 6.58
CA TYR A 85 6.42 10.12 7.70
C TYR A 85 6.45 8.63 7.95
N PHE A 86 7.65 8.06 8.05
CA PHE A 86 7.87 6.71 8.56
C PHE A 86 7.97 6.78 10.07
N ILE A 87 7.00 6.20 10.78
CA ILE A 87 6.84 6.40 12.23
C ILE A 87 7.40 5.22 13.01
N ARG A 88 7.11 3.99 12.57
CA ARG A 88 7.57 2.74 13.20
C ARG A 88 7.89 1.69 12.14
N PRO A 89 8.80 0.74 12.42
CA PRO A 89 9.00 -0.40 11.53
C PRO A 89 7.72 -1.21 11.36
N GLY A 90 7.41 -1.59 10.12
CA GLY A 90 6.30 -2.49 9.82
C GLY A 90 6.72 -3.95 9.96
N ASP A 91 5.83 -4.78 10.49
CA ASP A 91 6.00 -6.23 10.59
C ASP A 91 5.45 -6.90 9.31
N PRO A 92 6.28 -7.54 8.48
CA PRO A 92 5.82 -8.15 7.23
C PRO A 92 4.95 -9.39 7.43
N SER A 93 4.94 -9.97 8.63
CA SER A 93 4.15 -11.18 8.94
C SER A 93 2.67 -10.91 9.18
N ILE A 94 2.28 -9.66 9.37
CA ILE A 94 0.88 -9.27 9.61
C ILE A 94 0.42 -8.24 8.57
N PRO A 95 -0.90 -8.19 8.28
CA PRO A 95 -1.44 -7.19 7.38
C PRO A 95 -1.26 -5.76 7.89
N ILE A 96 -1.29 -4.82 6.96
CA ILE A 96 -1.30 -3.39 7.24
C ILE A 96 -2.70 -2.86 6.92
N VAL A 97 -3.32 -2.18 7.86
CA VAL A 97 -4.59 -1.48 7.66
C VAL A 97 -4.31 -0.03 7.29
N TYR A 98 -4.91 0.43 6.21
CA TYR A 98 -4.81 1.81 5.75
C TYR A 98 -6.15 2.50 5.97
N GLU A 99 -6.15 3.52 6.81
CA GLU A 99 -7.31 4.38 7.03
C GLU A 99 -7.14 5.68 6.24
N VAL A 100 -8.10 5.95 5.36
CA VAL A 100 -8.12 7.15 4.53
C VAL A 100 -9.04 8.19 5.16
N ASP A 101 -8.51 9.39 5.39
CA ASP A 101 -9.29 10.54 5.79
C ASP A 101 -9.49 11.45 4.57
N GLN A 102 -10.73 11.65 4.18
CA GLN A 102 -11.12 12.55 3.09
C GLN A 102 -11.17 13.99 3.60
N ILE A 103 -10.00 14.61 3.71
CA ILE A 103 -9.84 15.94 4.31
C ILE A 103 -10.67 16.98 3.55
N ARG A 104 -10.59 16.98 2.22
CA ARG A 104 -11.33 17.92 1.38
C ARG A 104 -11.49 17.42 -0.04
N ASP A 105 -12.67 17.63 -0.59
CA ASP A 105 -12.97 17.56 -2.02
C ASP A 105 -13.25 18.96 -2.53
N GLY A 106 -12.21 19.65 -2.95
CA GLY A 106 -12.33 21.01 -3.47
C GLY A 106 -12.61 21.03 -4.97
N ARG A 107 -12.94 22.20 -5.49
CA ARG A 107 -13.19 22.39 -6.91
C ARG A 107 -11.94 22.14 -7.76
N SER A 108 -10.75 22.53 -7.26
CA SER A 108 -9.47 22.41 -7.97
C SER A 108 -8.62 21.28 -7.44
N PHE A 109 -8.63 21.04 -6.12
CA PHE A 109 -7.80 20.06 -5.46
C PHE A 109 -8.60 19.16 -4.53
N THR A 110 -8.15 17.92 -4.44
CA THR A 110 -8.65 16.93 -3.49
C THR A 110 -7.52 16.56 -2.53
N THR A 111 -7.79 16.62 -1.23
CA THR A 111 -6.79 16.32 -0.19
C THR A 111 -7.19 15.05 0.54
N ARG A 112 -6.23 14.14 0.67
CA ARG A 112 -6.37 12.89 1.41
C ARG A 112 -5.23 12.74 2.41
N ARG A 113 -5.57 12.17 3.56
CA ARG A 113 -4.60 11.71 4.54
C ARG A 113 -4.79 10.21 4.75
N VAL A 114 -3.68 9.49 4.83
CA VAL A 114 -3.69 8.04 5.09
C VAL A 114 -2.81 7.74 6.29
N VAL A 115 -3.32 6.93 7.20
CA VAL A 115 -2.54 6.35 8.30
C VAL A 115 -2.48 4.85 8.10
N ALA A 116 -1.27 4.31 8.08
CA ALA A 116 -1.04 2.86 8.04
C ALA A 116 -0.87 2.34 9.46
N ILE A 117 -1.61 1.30 9.80
CA ILE A 117 -1.75 0.82 11.17
C ILE A 117 -1.42 -0.67 11.25
N GLN A 118 -0.63 -1.03 12.25
CA GLN A 118 -0.45 -2.41 12.70
C GLN A 118 -0.56 -2.48 14.22
N ARG A 119 -1.27 -3.50 14.72
CA ARG A 119 -1.47 -3.70 16.17
C ARG A 119 -1.96 -2.45 16.89
N GLY A 120 -2.86 -1.71 16.25
CA GLY A 120 -3.46 -0.49 16.81
C GLY A 120 -2.55 0.73 16.85
N LYS A 121 -1.36 0.68 16.23
CA LYS A 121 -0.39 1.77 16.20
C LYS A 121 -0.09 2.23 14.79
N ALA A 122 0.01 3.55 14.60
CA ALA A 122 0.45 4.11 13.33
C ALA A 122 1.92 3.73 13.08
N ILE A 123 2.19 3.13 11.91
CA ILE A 123 3.54 2.84 11.43
C ILE A 123 4.00 3.84 10.37
N PHE A 124 3.05 4.50 9.72
CA PHE A 124 3.28 5.41 8.60
C PHE A 124 2.11 6.38 8.47
N ALA A 125 2.35 7.59 8.04
CA ALA A 125 1.32 8.57 7.73
C ALA A 125 1.68 9.34 6.45
N LEU A 126 0.68 9.59 5.60
CA LEU A 126 0.84 10.27 4.32
C LEU A 126 -0.26 11.30 4.15
N SER A 127 0.11 12.46 3.61
CA SER A 127 -0.84 13.43 3.08
C SER A 127 -0.58 13.61 1.59
N ALA A 128 -1.62 13.59 0.78
CA ALA A 128 -1.53 13.71 -0.67
C ALA A 128 -2.55 14.69 -1.22
N SER A 129 -2.19 15.34 -2.30
CA SER A 129 -3.05 16.24 -3.08
C SER A 129 -3.21 15.70 -4.50
N PHE A 130 -4.43 15.77 -4.95
CA PHE A 130 -4.87 15.31 -6.27
C PHE A 130 -5.50 16.43 -7.08
#